data_e26834c384dfe95ca2cca097c1a9ee5a
#
_entry.id   e26834c384dfe95ca2cca097c1a9ee5a
#
_cell.length_a   1.000
_cell.length_b   1.000
_cell.length_c   1.000
_cell.angle_alpha   90.00
_cell.angle_beta   90.00
_cell.angle_gamma   90.00
#
_symmetry.space_group_name_H-M   'P 1'
#
loop_
_entity.id
_entity.type
_entity.pdbx_description
1 polymer ?
#
loop_
_entity_poly.entity_id
_entity_poly.type
_entity_poly.pdbx_seq_one_letter_code
_entity_poly.pdbx_strand_id
1 'polypeptide(L)'
;KALSNKGIRLFISSNSHPDNLYKDGLQRSKFLKTIDLINEHFFVYNLLGNTDYRLKEIVKFDSSTEDKNSNECVKDFLQKTFDQDIFNTTQFLVNDRKFNCLGCSERILWLSFDNFFSSPCASKDFIEIVKKFEWVFINNFHTCNDDHIDKLRRFISFIDIAYQEKQKLKFFYDPNLINNLYS
;
A
#
# COMPACT_ATOMS: atom_id res chain seq x y z
N LYS A 1 -14.14 -25.03 -20.07
CA LYS A 1 -14.43 -26.03 -21.15
C LYS A 1 -14.79 -25.37 -22.48
N ALA A 2 -15.77 -24.46 -22.57
CA ALA A 2 -16.21 -23.88 -23.85
C ALA A 2 -15.10 -23.11 -24.61
N LEU A 3 -14.21 -22.40 -23.90
CA LEU A 3 -13.09 -21.67 -24.49
C LEU A 3 -11.92 -22.59 -24.87
N SER A 4 -11.60 -23.57 -24.05
CA SER A 4 -10.56 -24.55 -24.32
C SER A 4 -10.87 -25.39 -25.57
N ASN A 5 -12.12 -25.77 -25.77
CA ASN A 5 -12.55 -26.51 -26.95
C ASN A 5 -12.46 -25.70 -28.26
N LYS A 6 -12.27 -24.39 -28.20
CA LYS A 6 -12.06 -23.52 -29.35
C LYS A 6 -10.58 -23.22 -29.64
N GLY A 7 -9.67 -23.93 -29.02
CA GLY A 7 -8.21 -23.74 -29.19
C GLY A 7 -7.66 -22.45 -28.59
N ILE A 8 -8.42 -21.78 -27.72
CA ILE A 8 -7.98 -20.55 -27.05
C ILE A 8 -7.04 -20.91 -25.90
N ARG A 9 -5.85 -20.32 -25.91
CA ARG A 9 -4.91 -20.41 -24.77
C ARG A 9 -5.31 -19.40 -23.71
N LEU A 10 -5.49 -19.88 -22.47
CA LEU A 10 -5.85 -19.06 -21.33
C LEU A 10 -4.68 -19.00 -20.36
N PHE A 11 -4.34 -17.79 -19.92
CA PHE A 11 -3.41 -17.53 -18.82
C PHE A 11 -4.19 -16.82 -17.71
N ILE A 12 -4.12 -17.38 -16.51
CA ILE A 12 -4.84 -16.87 -15.34
C ILE A 12 -3.81 -16.63 -14.25
N SER A 13 -3.80 -15.43 -13.67
CA SER A 13 -3.02 -15.13 -12.47
C SER A 13 -3.92 -15.04 -11.26
N SER A 14 -3.42 -15.52 -10.12
CA SER A 14 -4.11 -15.47 -8.84
C SER A 14 -3.10 -15.26 -7.73
N ASN A 15 -3.49 -14.59 -6.67
CA ASN A 15 -2.71 -14.45 -5.43
C ASN A 15 -2.84 -15.66 -4.49
N SER A 16 -3.61 -16.68 -4.88
CA SER A 16 -3.80 -17.90 -4.11
C SER A 16 -3.72 -19.13 -5.01
N HIS A 17 -3.20 -20.23 -4.47
CA HIS A 17 -3.27 -21.54 -5.13
C HIS A 17 -4.75 -21.92 -5.37
N PRO A 18 -5.10 -22.60 -6.47
CA PRO A 18 -6.49 -23.00 -6.74
C PRO A 18 -7.18 -23.68 -5.56
N ASP A 19 -6.50 -24.57 -4.86
CA ASP A 19 -7.06 -25.29 -3.70
C ASP A 19 -7.41 -24.39 -2.52
N ASN A 20 -6.80 -23.22 -2.44
CA ASN A 20 -7.05 -22.23 -1.38
C ASN A 20 -8.09 -21.17 -1.76
N LEU A 21 -8.60 -21.22 -2.99
CA LEU A 21 -9.64 -20.29 -3.41
C LEU A 21 -10.90 -20.45 -2.55
N TYR A 22 -11.40 -19.34 -2.04
CA TYR A 22 -12.59 -19.32 -1.16
C TYR A 22 -12.52 -20.24 0.06
N LYS A 23 -11.32 -20.49 0.62
CA LYS A 23 -11.14 -21.42 1.74
C LYS A 23 -12.08 -21.15 2.92
N ASP A 24 -12.29 -19.88 3.23
CA ASP A 24 -13.16 -19.41 4.32
C ASP A 24 -14.44 -18.71 3.81
N GLY A 25 -14.77 -18.89 2.53
CA GLY A 25 -15.89 -18.21 1.88
C GLY A 25 -17.21 -18.95 2.03
N LEU A 26 -18.29 -18.15 2.16
CA LEU A 26 -19.66 -18.65 2.08
C LEU A 26 -19.87 -19.39 0.74
N GLN A 27 -20.42 -20.62 0.80
CA GLN A 27 -20.73 -21.47 -0.36
C GLN A 27 -19.51 -22.03 -1.13
N ARG A 28 -18.38 -22.26 -0.48
CA ARG A 28 -17.21 -22.92 -1.06
C ARG A 28 -17.56 -24.22 -1.81
N SER A 29 -18.54 -25.00 -1.31
CA SER A 29 -18.99 -26.24 -1.92
C SER A 29 -19.42 -26.09 -3.38
N LYS A 30 -19.98 -24.94 -3.77
CA LYS A 30 -20.33 -24.66 -5.16
C LYS A 30 -19.11 -24.39 -6.04
N PHE A 31 -18.00 -23.95 -5.41
CA PHE A 31 -16.77 -23.60 -6.11
C PHE A 31 -15.80 -24.78 -6.29
N LEU A 32 -15.96 -25.85 -5.51
CA LEU A 32 -15.08 -27.03 -5.58
C LEU A 32 -15.00 -27.62 -6.99
N LYS A 33 -16.13 -27.75 -7.68
CA LYS A 33 -16.15 -28.25 -9.07
C LYS A 33 -15.32 -27.36 -10.03
N THR A 34 -15.24 -26.07 -9.76
CA THR A 34 -14.42 -25.14 -10.56
C THR A 34 -12.94 -25.30 -10.23
N ILE A 35 -12.61 -25.52 -8.97
CA ILE A 35 -11.24 -25.81 -8.52
C ILE A 35 -10.75 -27.11 -9.17
N ASP A 36 -11.57 -28.17 -9.15
CA ASP A 36 -11.24 -29.45 -9.79
C ASP A 36 -10.97 -29.27 -11.29
N LEU A 37 -11.82 -28.51 -11.99
CA LEU A 37 -11.64 -28.18 -13.41
C LEU A 37 -10.37 -27.38 -13.69
N ILE A 38 -9.98 -26.47 -12.80
CA ILE A 38 -8.74 -25.71 -12.92
C ILE A 38 -7.55 -26.68 -12.80
N ASN A 39 -7.53 -27.49 -11.76
CA ASN A 39 -6.44 -28.44 -11.51
C ASN A 39 -6.33 -29.51 -12.62
N GLU A 40 -7.44 -29.91 -13.23
CA GLU A 40 -7.47 -30.91 -14.32
C GLU A 40 -6.99 -30.34 -15.66
N HIS A 41 -7.31 -29.08 -15.96
CA HIS A 41 -7.14 -28.50 -17.30
C HIS A 41 -6.05 -27.44 -17.41
N PHE A 42 -5.51 -26.95 -16.30
CA PHE A 42 -4.46 -25.94 -16.28
C PHE A 42 -3.19 -26.45 -15.64
N PHE A 43 -2.06 -26.06 -16.19
CA PHE A 43 -0.79 -26.21 -15.51
C PHE A 43 -0.67 -25.12 -14.45
N VAL A 44 -0.71 -25.50 -13.18
CA VAL A 44 -0.59 -24.56 -12.06
C VAL A 44 0.88 -24.34 -11.74
N TYR A 45 1.37 -23.14 -11.97
CA TYR A 45 2.74 -22.75 -11.66
C TYR A 45 2.75 -21.77 -10.49
N ASN A 46 3.44 -22.13 -9.41
CA ASN A 46 3.60 -21.27 -8.26
C ASN A 46 4.84 -20.40 -8.42
N LEU A 47 4.66 -19.09 -8.58
CA LEU A 47 5.73 -18.10 -8.60
C LEU A 47 6.17 -17.83 -7.15
N LEU A 48 6.98 -18.72 -6.58
CA LEU A 48 7.63 -18.50 -5.28
C LEU A 48 8.74 -17.46 -5.45
N GLY A 49 8.41 -16.21 -5.29
CA GLY A 49 9.39 -15.15 -5.08
C GLY A 49 9.61 -14.95 -3.58
N ASN A 50 10.78 -15.34 -3.08
CA ASN A 50 11.17 -15.06 -1.68
C ASN A 50 11.46 -13.57 -1.42
N THR A 51 11.21 -12.71 -2.39
CA THR A 51 11.50 -11.29 -2.29
C THR A 51 10.29 -10.51 -2.75
N ASP A 52 9.66 -9.78 -1.84
CA ASP A 52 8.70 -8.75 -2.20
C ASP A 52 9.46 -7.60 -2.87
N TYR A 53 9.39 -7.53 -4.19
CA TYR A 53 10.04 -6.49 -4.98
C TYR A 53 9.54 -5.09 -4.64
N ARG A 54 8.32 -4.98 -4.09
CA ARG A 54 7.75 -3.72 -3.59
C ARG A 54 8.57 -3.17 -2.44
N LEU A 55 9.02 -4.05 -1.52
CA LEU A 55 9.90 -3.68 -0.43
C LEU A 55 11.29 -3.24 -0.91
N LYS A 56 11.83 -3.82 -1.99
CA LYS A 56 13.16 -3.44 -2.50
C LYS A 56 13.25 -2.01 -3.02
N GLU A 57 12.21 -1.50 -3.64
CA GLU A 57 12.21 -0.10 -4.11
C GLU A 57 11.96 0.89 -2.96
N ILE A 58 11.17 0.49 -1.97
CA ILE A 58 10.95 1.27 -0.74
C ILE A 58 12.23 1.35 0.11
N VAL A 59 12.98 0.24 0.23
CA VAL A 59 14.23 0.15 1.02
C VAL A 59 15.43 0.81 0.33
N LYS A 60 15.40 1.06 -0.97
CA LYS A 60 16.45 1.83 -1.66
C LYS A 60 16.59 3.27 -1.17
N PHE A 61 15.65 3.77 -0.41
CA PHE A 61 15.74 5.05 0.28
C PHE A 61 16.25 4.85 1.70
N ASP A 62 17.56 4.74 1.81
CA ASP A 62 18.42 4.95 2.97
C ASP A 62 17.95 4.44 4.33
N SER A 63 18.61 3.36 4.74
CA SER A 63 18.53 2.69 6.02
C SER A 63 19.34 3.39 7.14
N SER A 64 19.57 4.67 7.07
CA SER A 64 20.33 5.35 8.13
C SER A 64 19.41 5.84 9.25
N THR A 65 19.29 4.99 10.23
CA THR A 65 19.42 5.19 11.69
C THR A 65 18.54 6.20 12.41
N GLU A 66 18.05 5.72 13.55
CA GLU A 66 17.61 6.44 14.75
C GLU A 66 16.27 7.13 14.68
N ASP A 67 15.36 6.64 15.51
CA ASP A 67 14.12 7.24 16.03
C ASP A 67 13.52 8.42 15.20
N LYS A 68 13.22 8.14 13.93
CA LYS A 68 12.82 9.17 12.97
C LYS A 68 11.29 9.27 12.82
N ASN A 69 10.55 8.64 13.73
CA ASN A 69 9.09 8.65 13.69
C ASN A 69 8.50 9.97 14.24
N SER A 70 9.33 10.81 14.89
CA SER A 70 8.88 12.08 15.45
C SER A 70 8.66 13.15 14.36
N ASN A 71 7.70 14.05 14.59
CA ASN A 71 7.41 15.12 13.66
C ASN A 71 8.60 16.10 13.54
N GLU A 72 9.36 16.33 14.60
CA GLU A 72 10.53 17.19 14.62
C GLU A 72 11.61 16.68 13.67
N CYS A 73 11.94 15.39 13.76
CA CYS A 73 12.94 14.77 12.88
C CYS A 73 12.55 14.85 11.41
N VAL A 74 11.27 14.58 11.10
CA VAL A 74 10.79 14.68 9.72
C VAL A 74 10.81 16.12 9.23
N LYS A 75 10.42 17.07 10.07
CA LYS A 75 10.45 18.49 9.78
C LYS A 75 11.86 18.96 9.44
N ASP A 76 12.83 18.63 10.27
CA ASP A 76 14.24 18.96 10.05
C ASP A 76 14.77 18.36 8.74
N PHE A 77 14.42 17.10 8.47
CA PHE A 77 14.79 16.44 7.22
C PHE A 77 14.22 17.17 6.01
N LEU A 78 12.92 17.48 6.03
CA LEU A 78 12.24 18.15 4.91
C LEU A 78 12.80 19.56 4.66
N GLN A 79 13.05 20.35 5.72
CA GLN A 79 13.67 21.66 5.60
C GLN A 79 15.06 21.61 4.99
N LYS A 80 15.91 20.67 5.46
CA LYS A 80 17.27 20.53 4.95
C LYS A 80 17.35 20.02 3.52
N THR A 81 16.38 19.18 3.12
CA THR A 81 16.43 18.48 1.81
C THR A 81 15.77 19.30 0.70
N PHE A 82 14.71 20.00 1.00
CA PHE A 82 13.87 20.64 -0.02
C PHE A 82 13.84 22.16 0.04
N ASP A 83 14.43 22.76 1.06
CA ASP A 83 14.50 24.23 1.25
C ASP A 83 13.15 24.94 0.97
N GLN A 84 12.05 24.30 1.37
CA GLN A 84 10.68 24.77 1.12
C GLN A 84 9.92 24.88 2.43
N ASP A 85 9.10 25.94 2.53
CA ASP A 85 8.18 26.12 3.63
C ASP A 85 6.93 25.21 3.42
N ILE A 86 7.06 23.94 3.83
CA ILE A 86 6.05 22.88 3.65
C ILE A 86 4.99 22.96 4.75
N PHE A 87 5.24 23.71 5.83
CA PHE A 87 4.52 23.59 7.09
C PHE A 87 3.34 24.56 7.24
N ASN A 88 3.18 25.49 6.32
CA ASN A 88 2.11 26.51 6.39
C ASN A 88 0.75 25.96 5.98
N THR A 89 0.69 24.80 5.34
CA THR A 89 -0.55 24.21 4.86
C THR A 89 -0.75 22.84 5.49
N THR A 90 -1.77 22.72 6.32
CA THR A 90 -2.12 21.48 7.04
C THR A 90 -3.30 20.74 6.44
N GLN A 91 -3.79 21.20 5.29
CA GLN A 91 -4.89 20.58 4.55
C GLN A 91 -4.61 20.63 3.05
N PHE A 92 -5.09 19.65 2.33
CA PHE A 92 -5.06 19.63 0.87
C PHE A 92 -6.39 19.16 0.29
N LEU A 93 -6.65 19.51 -0.96
CA LEU A 93 -7.88 19.20 -1.67
C LEU A 93 -7.61 18.16 -2.75
N VAL A 94 -8.42 17.10 -2.77
CA VAL A 94 -8.44 16.04 -3.78
C VAL A 94 -9.87 15.58 -3.99
N ASN A 95 -10.34 15.49 -5.25
CA ASN A 95 -11.70 15.11 -5.60
C ASN A 95 -12.78 15.91 -4.84
N ASP A 96 -12.59 17.23 -4.73
CA ASP A 96 -13.46 18.15 -3.98
C ASP A 96 -13.59 17.81 -2.48
N ARG A 97 -12.70 16.97 -1.96
CA ARG A 97 -12.63 16.59 -0.55
C ARG A 97 -11.38 17.16 0.11
N LYS A 98 -11.55 17.68 1.33
CA LYS A 98 -10.45 18.17 2.15
C LYS A 98 -9.87 17.02 2.99
N PHE A 99 -8.56 16.91 2.97
CA PHE A 99 -7.81 15.96 3.80
C PHE A 99 -6.81 16.72 4.67
N ASN A 100 -6.63 16.26 5.90
CA ASN A 100 -5.61 16.78 6.79
C ASN A 100 -4.25 16.17 6.46
N CYS A 101 -3.19 16.98 6.58
CA CYS A 101 -1.80 16.56 6.46
C CYS A 101 -0.96 17.24 7.55
N LEU A 102 0.27 16.80 7.72
CA LEU A 102 1.23 17.46 8.61
C LEU A 102 1.92 18.64 7.91
N GLY A 103 1.94 18.61 6.61
CA GLY A 103 2.43 19.68 5.76
C GLY A 103 2.28 19.34 4.29
N CYS A 104 2.11 20.34 3.43
CA CYS A 104 2.17 20.15 1.99
C CYS A 104 2.64 21.41 1.26
N SER A 105 3.21 21.19 0.09
CA SER A 105 3.53 22.20 -0.92
C SER A 105 2.98 21.73 -2.27
N GLU A 106 3.32 22.41 -3.36
CA GLU A 106 2.90 22.01 -4.71
C GLU A 106 3.36 20.59 -5.08
N ARG A 107 4.53 20.16 -4.61
CA ARG A 107 5.17 18.89 -5.00
C ARG A 107 5.28 17.87 -3.88
N ILE A 108 5.11 18.29 -2.63
CA ILE A 108 5.41 17.50 -1.45
C ILE A 108 4.16 17.37 -0.59
N LEU A 109 3.88 16.16 -0.14
CA LEU A 109 2.85 15.85 0.83
C LEU A 109 3.45 15.09 2.01
N TRP A 110 3.20 15.57 3.22
CA TRP A 110 3.62 14.90 4.45
C TRP A 110 2.39 14.48 5.27
N LEU A 111 2.24 13.20 5.46
CA LEU A 111 1.09 12.56 6.10
C LEU A 111 1.48 11.92 7.44
N SER A 112 0.55 11.93 8.38
CA SER A 112 0.58 11.04 9.53
C SER A 112 -0.11 9.73 9.18
N PHE A 113 0.56 8.58 9.37
CA PHE A 113 -0.05 7.27 9.19
C PHE A 113 -1.35 7.14 9.98
N ASP A 114 -1.29 7.50 11.27
CA ASP A 114 -2.42 7.37 12.15
C ASP A 114 -3.62 8.22 11.72
N ASN A 115 -3.40 9.50 11.51
CA ASN A 115 -4.49 10.44 11.22
C ASN A 115 -5.08 10.27 9.82
N PHE A 116 -4.21 10.09 8.81
CA PHE A 116 -4.67 10.05 7.43
C PHE A 116 -5.42 8.77 7.11
N PHE A 117 -4.86 7.60 7.47
CA PHE A 117 -5.50 6.32 7.16
C PHE A 117 -6.64 5.95 8.11
N SER A 118 -6.81 6.66 9.23
CA SER A 118 -8.03 6.55 10.06
C SER A 118 -9.23 7.28 9.43
N SER A 119 -8.96 8.28 8.58
CA SER A 119 -10.01 9.03 7.89
C SER A 119 -10.58 8.24 6.70
N PRO A 120 -11.88 8.39 6.38
CA PRO A 120 -12.45 7.75 5.22
C PRO A 120 -11.79 8.24 3.93
N CYS A 121 -11.09 7.35 3.23
CA CYS A 121 -10.48 7.58 1.92
C CYS A 121 -10.65 6.35 1.04
N ALA A 122 -10.67 6.55 -0.26
CA ALA A 122 -10.91 5.51 -1.25
C ALA A 122 -9.80 5.50 -2.31
N SER A 123 -9.69 4.43 -3.07
CA SER A 123 -8.69 4.26 -4.12
C SER A 123 -8.63 5.43 -5.11
N LYS A 124 -9.78 6.03 -5.46
CA LYS A 124 -9.84 7.21 -6.32
C LYS A 124 -9.12 8.42 -5.72
N ASP A 125 -9.16 8.59 -4.39
CA ASP A 125 -8.48 9.68 -3.70
C ASP A 125 -6.97 9.43 -3.73
N PHE A 126 -6.53 8.18 -3.56
CA PHE A 126 -5.13 7.79 -3.65
C PHE A 126 -4.53 8.01 -5.04
N ILE A 127 -5.27 7.66 -6.10
CA ILE A 127 -4.85 7.91 -7.49
C ILE A 127 -4.60 9.41 -7.72
N GLU A 128 -5.47 10.27 -7.25
CA GLU A 128 -5.30 11.71 -7.42
C GLU A 128 -4.18 12.28 -6.53
N ILE A 129 -3.96 11.72 -5.33
CA ILE A 129 -2.82 12.09 -4.48
C ILE A 129 -1.50 11.81 -5.20
N VAL A 130 -1.33 10.60 -5.73
CA VAL A 130 -0.07 10.22 -6.39
C VAL A 130 0.17 10.96 -7.71
N LYS A 131 -0.88 11.42 -8.36
CA LYS A 131 -0.75 12.31 -9.54
C LYS A 131 -0.41 13.75 -9.18
N LYS A 132 -0.93 14.22 -8.06
CA LYS A 132 -0.79 15.61 -7.64
C LYS A 132 0.58 15.89 -7.03
N PHE A 133 1.09 14.97 -6.20
CA PHE A 133 2.32 15.17 -5.46
C PHE A 133 3.45 14.30 -6.02
N GLU A 134 4.64 14.87 -6.15
CA GLU A 134 5.83 14.14 -6.59
C GLU A 134 6.41 13.27 -5.47
N TRP A 135 6.36 13.79 -4.23
CA TRP A 135 6.87 13.14 -3.04
C TRP A 135 5.78 13.01 -1.98
N VAL A 136 5.67 11.83 -1.39
CA VAL A 136 4.84 11.59 -0.22
C VAL A 136 5.70 11.06 0.92
N PHE A 137 5.65 11.73 2.04
CA PHE A 137 6.34 11.39 3.29
C PHE A 137 5.31 10.93 4.30
N ILE A 138 5.60 9.84 5.01
CA ILE A 138 4.68 9.28 6.01
C ILE A 138 5.46 8.92 7.26
N ASN A 139 4.96 9.37 8.42
CA ASN A 139 5.48 9.03 9.74
C ASN A 139 4.34 8.70 10.72
N ASN A 140 4.64 8.68 12.02
CA ASN A 140 3.71 8.34 13.09
C ASN A 140 3.13 6.92 12.93
N PHE A 141 3.97 5.98 12.53
CA PHE A 141 3.63 4.57 12.55
C PHE A 141 3.59 4.05 13.98
N HIS A 142 2.65 3.16 14.25
CA HIS A 142 2.51 2.47 15.52
C HIS A 142 2.04 1.03 15.30
N THR A 143 2.13 0.20 16.33
CA THR A 143 1.59 -1.16 16.30
C THR A 143 0.09 -1.13 16.08
N CYS A 144 -0.37 -1.95 15.14
CA CYS A 144 -1.78 -2.13 14.81
C CYS A 144 -2.29 -3.49 15.32
N ASN A 145 -3.56 -3.55 15.65
CA ASN A 145 -4.30 -4.75 16.04
C ASN A 145 -5.60 -4.87 15.22
N ASP A 146 -6.49 -5.76 15.62
CA ASP A 146 -7.75 -5.99 14.92
C ASP A 146 -8.63 -4.75 14.79
N ASP A 147 -8.58 -3.83 15.76
CA ASP A 147 -9.35 -2.58 15.71
C ASP A 147 -8.85 -1.63 14.60
N HIS A 148 -7.65 -1.87 14.09
CA HIS A 148 -7.00 -1.04 13.06
C HIS A 148 -7.04 -1.65 11.65
N ILE A 149 -7.79 -2.74 11.44
CA ILE A 149 -7.85 -3.46 10.15
C ILE A 149 -8.21 -2.54 9.00
N ASP A 150 -9.18 -1.66 9.16
CA ASP A 150 -9.61 -0.75 8.10
C ASP A 150 -8.54 0.29 7.75
N LYS A 151 -7.79 0.77 8.75
CA LYS A 151 -6.62 1.64 8.55
C LYS A 151 -5.55 0.93 7.73
N LEU A 152 -5.20 -0.30 8.10
CA LEU A 152 -4.22 -1.11 7.39
C LEU A 152 -4.65 -1.42 5.96
N ARG A 153 -5.91 -1.74 5.71
CA ARG A 153 -6.45 -1.95 4.36
C ARG A 153 -6.31 -0.72 3.49
N ARG A 154 -6.61 0.48 4.03
CA ARG A 154 -6.43 1.73 3.29
C ARG A 154 -4.95 2.00 3.02
N PHE A 155 -4.07 1.78 3.99
CA PHE A 155 -2.64 1.92 3.80
C PHE A 155 -2.10 0.98 2.73
N ILE A 156 -2.44 -0.31 2.77
CA ILE A 156 -2.05 -1.30 1.74
C ILE A 156 -2.55 -0.87 0.36
N SER A 157 -3.82 -0.45 0.26
CA SER A 157 -4.38 0.04 -1.00
C SER A 157 -3.65 1.28 -1.52
N PHE A 158 -3.24 2.19 -0.64
CA PHE A 158 -2.42 3.35 -1.01
C PHE A 158 -1.04 2.91 -1.53
N ILE A 159 -0.37 1.98 -0.84
CA ILE A 159 0.94 1.46 -1.26
C ILE A 159 0.88 0.79 -2.63
N ASP A 160 -0.15 -0.04 -2.87
CA ASP A 160 -0.33 -0.71 -4.16
C ASP A 160 -0.49 0.29 -5.31
N ILE A 161 -1.28 1.34 -5.12
CA ILE A 161 -1.48 2.41 -6.11
C ILE A 161 -0.19 3.21 -6.30
N ALA A 162 0.45 3.61 -5.20
CA ALA A 162 1.70 4.36 -5.24
C ALA A 162 2.82 3.59 -5.96
N TYR A 163 2.90 2.28 -5.75
CA TYR A 163 3.84 1.42 -6.46
C TYR A 163 3.55 1.35 -7.96
N GLN A 164 2.29 1.17 -8.36
CA GLN A 164 1.88 1.14 -9.77
C GLN A 164 2.20 2.45 -10.51
N GLU A 165 1.98 3.58 -9.84
CA GLU A 165 2.22 4.92 -10.38
C GLU A 165 3.68 5.38 -10.21
N LYS A 166 4.56 4.54 -9.65
CA LYS A 166 5.98 4.84 -9.37
C LYS A 166 6.17 6.10 -8.51
N GLN A 167 5.26 6.29 -7.55
CA GLN A 167 5.28 7.40 -6.62
C GLN A 167 6.56 7.38 -5.77
N LYS A 168 7.18 8.55 -5.59
CA LYS A 168 8.29 8.70 -4.65
C LYS A 168 7.74 8.74 -3.22
N LEU A 169 8.00 7.66 -2.46
CA LEU A 169 7.58 7.50 -1.07
C LEU A 169 8.79 7.45 -0.14
N LYS A 170 8.67 8.08 1.01
CA LYS A 170 9.61 7.89 2.13
C LYS A 170 8.85 7.71 3.44
N PHE A 171 9.21 6.66 4.16
CA PHE A 171 8.66 6.34 5.48
C PHE A 171 9.65 6.69 6.58
N PHE A 172 9.14 7.27 7.65
CA PHE A 172 9.86 7.52 8.88
C PHE A 172 9.19 6.72 9.98
N TYR A 173 9.88 5.74 10.50
CA TYR A 173 9.35 4.79 11.48
C TYR A 173 10.44 4.34 12.44
N ASP A 174 10.05 3.84 13.62
CA ASP A 174 10.95 3.16 14.52
C ASP A 174 11.30 1.78 13.92
N PRO A 175 12.60 1.44 13.73
CA PRO A 175 13.01 0.13 13.22
C PRO A 175 12.45 -1.05 14.01
N ASN A 176 12.20 -0.89 15.31
CA ASN A 176 11.60 -1.92 16.16
C ASN A 176 10.13 -2.25 15.78
N LEU A 177 9.45 -1.35 15.10
CA LEU A 177 8.08 -1.58 14.64
C LEU A 177 7.99 -2.52 13.44
N ILE A 178 9.06 -2.70 12.63
CA ILE A 178 8.99 -3.51 11.40
C ILE A 178 8.50 -4.94 11.69
N ASN A 179 8.98 -5.54 12.76
CA ASN A 179 8.66 -6.91 13.13
C ASN A 179 7.35 -7.04 13.91
N ASN A 180 6.79 -5.94 14.39
CA ASN A 180 5.65 -5.88 15.29
C ASN A 180 4.58 -4.87 14.80
N LEU A 181 4.51 -4.62 13.51
CA LEU A 181 3.53 -3.67 12.98
C LEU A 181 2.08 -4.16 13.19
N TYR A 182 1.89 -5.46 13.25
CA TYR A 182 0.61 -6.09 13.57
C TYR A 182 0.80 -7.14 14.65
N SER A 183 0.06 -7.03 15.74
CA SER A 183 0.09 -7.96 16.89
C SER A 183 -1.32 -8.24 17.41
#